data_987e66de5f8e1f9bdf6450d530d687e4
#
_entry.id   987e66de5f8e1f9bdf6450d530d687e4
#
_cell.length_a   1.000
_cell.length_b   1.000
_cell.length_c   1.000
_cell.angle_alpha   90.00
_cell.angle_beta   90.00
_cell.angle_gamma   90.00
#
_symmetry.space_group_name_H-M   'P 1'
#
loop_
_entity.id
_entity.type
_entity.pdbx_description
1 polymer ?
#
loop_
_entity_poly.entity_id
_entity_poly.type
_entity_poly.pdbx_seq_one_letter_code
_entity_poly.pdbx_strand_id
1 'polypeptide(L)'
;HYPVYDRKGKVVASSILPYDIVDISRLSKTFGVKALYVVHPFDNQRRAIERIINFWTKGGGRFFNRYRREALKLVNLSSSLDEVIMDIERKERVKPLVIFTSAKTSKGEITFKKLKELVKKHPILILFGTGWGMVREKIPFDYQLEPIKGYPEGNEYNHLSVRSACAIILDRLFNR
;
A
#
# COMPACT_ATOMS: atom_id res chain seq x y z
N HIS A 1 1.61 -7.42 -3.48
CA HIS A 1 0.98 -8.68 -3.90
C HIS A 1 1.93 -9.91 -3.79
N TYR A 2 3.18 -9.70 -3.46
CA TYR A 2 4.19 -10.74 -3.23
C TYR A 2 5.31 -10.19 -2.34
N PRO A 3 5.85 -10.96 -1.40
CA PRO A 3 5.38 -12.26 -0.94
C PRO A 3 4.22 -12.13 0.07
N VAL A 4 3.17 -12.93 -0.11
CA VAL A 4 2.03 -13.00 0.81
C VAL A 4 1.70 -14.47 1.14
N TYR A 5 1.00 -14.70 2.24
CA TYR A 5 0.50 -16.03 2.59
C TYR A 5 -0.84 -16.32 1.91
N ASP A 6 -1.06 -17.58 1.54
CA ASP A 6 -2.38 -18.12 1.26
C ASP A 6 -3.05 -18.65 2.56
N ARG A 7 -4.28 -19.18 2.43
CA ARG A 7 -5.03 -19.77 3.55
C ARG A 7 -4.30 -20.91 4.26
N LYS A 8 -3.40 -21.60 3.57
CA LYS A 8 -2.63 -22.75 4.08
C LYS A 8 -1.26 -22.34 4.62
N GLY A 9 -0.95 -21.03 4.67
CA GLY A 9 0.35 -20.52 5.09
C GLY A 9 1.46 -20.67 4.04
N LYS A 10 1.13 -21.04 2.79
CA LYS A 10 2.10 -21.11 1.70
C LYS A 10 2.37 -19.71 1.17
N VAL A 11 3.64 -19.44 0.84
CA VAL A 11 4.05 -18.19 0.21
C VAL A 11 3.64 -18.18 -1.26
N VAL A 12 2.82 -17.20 -1.63
CA VAL A 12 2.26 -17.06 -2.97
C VAL A 12 2.28 -15.60 -3.43
N ALA A 13 2.02 -15.39 -4.72
CA ALA A 13 1.63 -14.08 -5.25
C ALA A 13 0.11 -14.04 -5.38
N SER A 14 -0.53 -13.01 -4.82
CA SER A 14 -1.97 -12.78 -4.97
C SER A 14 -2.28 -12.00 -6.25
N SER A 15 -3.43 -12.26 -6.87
CA SER A 15 -3.89 -11.48 -8.02
C SER A 15 -4.12 -10.01 -7.66
N ILE A 16 -3.91 -9.13 -8.62
CA ILE A 16 -4.22 -7.71 -8.46
C ILE A 16 -5.69 -7.49 -8.81
N LEU A 17 -6.44 -6.91 -7.89
CA LEU A 17 -7.85 -6.60 -8.11
C LEU A 17 -7.97 -5.14 -8.60
N PRO A 18 -8.57 -4.88 -9.78
CA PRO A 18 -8.66 -3.54 -10.35
C PRO A 18 -9.32 -2.50 -9.44
N TYR A 19 -10.35 -2.89 -8.68
CA TYR A 19 -11.03 -1.98 -7.76
C TYR A 19 -10.16 -1.57 -6.56
N ASP A 20 -9.23 -2.43 -6.10
CA ASP A 20 -8.29 -2.04 -5.06
C ASP A 20 -7.39 -0.91 -5.54
N ILE A 21 -6.90 -1.00 -6.78
CA ILE A 21 -6.04 0.03 -7.38
C ILE A 21 -6.80 1.36 -7.52
N VAL A 22 -8.04 1.31 -8.01
CA VAL A 22 -8.87 2.51 -8.17
C VAL A 22 -9.17 3.17 -6.83
N ASP A 23 -9.57 2.40 -5.82
CA ASP A 23 -9.95 2.95 -4.53
C ASP A 23 -8.72 3.46 -3.75
N ILE A 24 -7.63 2.70 -3.71
CA ILE A 24 -6.40 3.13 -3.04
C ILE A 24 -5.79 4.34 -3.74
N SER A 25 -5.83 4.42 -5.07
CA SER A 25 -5.34 5.62 -5.78
C SER A 25 -6.14 6.88 -5.44
N ARG A 26 -7.46 6.76 -5.27
CA ARG A 26 -8.33 7.87 -4.83
C ARG A 26 -8.02 8.29 -3.39
N LEU A 27 -7.85 7.32 -2.48
CA LEU A 27 -7.42 7.58 -1.11
C LEU A 27 -6.05 8.30 -1.12
N SER A 28 -5.09 7.76 -1.85
CA SER A 28 -3.76 8.36 -1.99
C SER A 28 -3.84 9.81 -2.48
N LYS A 29 -4.67 10.09 -3.48
CA LYS A 29 -4.86 11.46 -4.00
C LYS A 29 -5.52 12.37 -2.98
N THR A 30 -6.52 11.88 -2.24
CA THR A 30 -7.24 12.63 -1.21
C THR A 30 -6.32 13.06 -0.07
N PHE A 31 -5.43 12.17 0.36
CA PHE A 31 -4.51 12.42 1.47
C PHE A 31 -3.13 12.98 1.03
N GLY A 32 -2.98 13.40 -0.22
CA GLY A 32 -1.74 14.02 -0.70
C GLY A 32 -0.55 13.08 -0.78
N VAL A 33 -0.77 11.77 -0.87
CA VAL A 33 0.30 10.78 -1.06
C VAL A 33 0.97 11.01 -2.41
N LYS A 34 2.29 11.04 -2.44
CA LYS A 34 3.08 11.36 -3.65
C LYS A 34 3.00 10.29 -4.73
N ALA A 35 2.95 9.02 -4.36
CA ALA A 35 2.88 7.89 -5.29
C ALA A 35 2.23 6.67 -4.66
N LEU A 36 1.59 5.84 -5.47
CA LEU A 36 1.12 4.49 -5.13
C LEU A 36 1.89 3.49 -5.99
N TYR A 37 2.62 2.59 -5.36
CA TYR A 37 3.32 1.51 -6.05
C TYR A 37 2.54 0.20 -5.91
N VAL A 38 2.31 -0.47 -7.03
CA VAL A 38 1.72 -1.81 -7.08
C VAL A 38 2.83 -2.78 -7.45
N VAL A 39 3.24 -3.58 -6.47
CA VAL A 39 4.35 -4.52 -6.60
C VAL A 39 3.84 -5.91 -6.92
N HIS A 40 4.25 -6.45 -8.05
CA HIS A 40 3.89 -7.82 -8.46
C HIS A 40 4.99 -8.44 -9.33
N PRO A 41 5.49 -9.66 -9.03
CA PRO A 41 6.60 -10.26 -9.77
C PRO A 41 6.23 -10.64 -11.22
N PHE A 42 4.97 -11.02 -11.46
CA PHE A 42 4.53 -11.50 -12.77
C PHE A 42 4.13 -10.35 -13.70
N ASP A 43 4.74 -10.33 -14.87
CA ASP A 43 4.55 -9.28 -15.87
C ASP A 43 3.12 -9.22 -16.43
N ASN A 44 2.47 -10.38 -16.63
CA ASN A 44 1.08 -10.45 -17.09
C ASN A 44 0.11 -9.71 -16.15
N GLN A 45 0.32 -9.79 -14.82
CA GLN A 45 -0.49 -9.08 -13.83
C GLN A 45 -0.26 -7.56 -13.94
N ARG A 46 1.00 -7.12 -14.05
CA ARG A 46 1.33 -5.70 -14.21
C ARG A 46 0.75 -5.15 -15.51
N ARG A 47 0.90 -5.84 -16.63
CA ARG A 47 0.32 -5.43 -17.93
C ARG A 47 -1.20 -5.34 -17.90
N ALA A 48 -1.90 -6.23 -17.19
CA ALA A 48 -3.36 -6.15 -17.04
C ALA A 48 -3.77 -4.84 -16.35
N ILE A 49 -3.09 -4.46 -15.28
CA ILE A 49 -3.35 -3.20 -14.57
C ILE A 49 -2.91 -1.99 -15.40
N GLU A 50 -1.79 -2.07 -16.10
CA GLU A 50 -1.32 -1.00 -17.00
C GLU A 50 -2.37 -0.65 -18.08
N ARG A 51 -3.04 -1.65 -18.67
CA ARG A 51 -4.13 -1.43 -19.62
C ARG A 51 -5.27 -0.63 -18.99
N ILE A 52 -5.64 -0.94 -17.74
CA ILE A 52 -6.68 -0.23 -17.00
C ILE A 52 -6.26 1.22 -16.73
N ILE A 53 -5.04 1.42 -16.25
CA ILE A 53 -4.48 2.76 -16.01
C ILE A 53 -4.47 3.56 -17.31
N ASN A 54 -3.97 2.99 -18.40
CA ASN A 54 -3.89 3.64 -19.71
C ASN A 54 -5.29 3.98 -20.26
N PHE A 55 -6.29 3.10 -20.10
CA PHE A 55 -7.67 3.40 -20.49
C PHE A 55 -8.18 4.68 -19.80
N TRP A 56 -7.97 4.80 -18.48
CA TRP A 56 -8.45 5.95 -17.72
C TRP A 56 -7.60 7.20 -17.83
N THR A 57 -6.29 7.08 -18.08
CA THR A 57 -5.37 8.23 -18.12
C THR A 57 -5.14 8.78 -19.53
N LYS A 58 -5.04 7.90 -20.53
CA LYS A 58 -4.69 8.22 -21.92
C LYS A 58 -5.82 7.89 -22.91
N GLY A 59 -6.61 6.85 -22.65
CA GLY A 59 -7.67 6.34 -23.52
C GLY A 59 -9.01 7.04 -23.33
N GLY A 60 -10.11 6.40 -23.79
CA GLY A 60 -11.47 6.93 -23.75
C GLY A 60 -11.99 7.23 -22.33
N GLY A 61 -11.58 6.46 -21.34
CA GLY A 61 -11.98 6.64 -19.94
C GLY A 61 -11.67 8.03 -19.36
N ARG A 62 -10.64 8.72 -19.90
CA ARG A 62 -10.23 10.06 -19.45
C ARG A 62 -11.33 11.13 -19.53
N PHE A 63 -12.31 10.93 -20.40
CA PHE A 63 -13.42 11.87 -20.60
C PHE A 63 -14.59 11.60 -19.65
N PHE A 64 -14.72 10.37 -19.11
CA PHE A 64 -15.84 9.99 -18.27
C PHE A 64 -15.67 10.41 -16.81
N ASN A 65 -14.44 10.38 -16.27
CA ASN A 65 -14.22 10.68 -14.86
C ASN A 65 -12.84 11.31 -14.62
N ARG A 66 -12.84 12.64 -14.52
CA ARG A 66 -11.63 13.44 -14.26
C ARG A 66 -10.94 13.03 -12.95
N TYR A 67 -11.70 12.80 -11.89
CA TYR A 67 -11.13 12.48 -10.57
C TYR A 67 -10.43 11.13 -10.56
N ARG A 68 -11.03 10.13 -11.21
CA ARG A 68 -10.40 8.81 -11.37
C ARG A 68 -9.12 8.90 -12.20
N ARG A 69 -9.14 9.67 -13.28
CA ARG A 69 -7.97 9.93 -14.10
C ARG A 69 -6.82 10.50 -13.29
N GLU A 70 -7.08 11.56 -12.50
CA GLU A 70 -6.07 12.22 -11.68
C GLU A 70 -5.53 11.32 -10.56
N ALA A 71 -6.37 10.49 -9.97
CA ALA A 71 -5.95 9.52 -8.97
C ALA A 71 -5.04 8.43 -9.56
N LEU A 72 -5.43 7.86 -10.70
CA LEU A 72 -4.67 6.78 -11.35
C LEU A 72 -3.30 7.23 -11.92
N LYS A 73 -3.07 8.53 -12.10
CA LYS A 73 -1.74 9.06 -12.43
C LYS A 73 -0.69 8.84 -11.33
N LEU A 74 -1.12 8.60 -10.09
CA LEU A 74 -0.22 8.30 -8.98
C LEU A 74 0.31 6.85 -9.01
N VAL A 75 -0.33 5.98 -9.79
CA VAL A 75 -0.04 4.54 -9.79
C VAL A 75 1.20 4.23 -10.61
N ASN A 76 2.16 3.58 -9.97
CA ASN A 76 3.37 3.05 -10.56
C ASN A 76 3.37 1.53 -10.41
N LEU A 77 3.82 0.80 -11.42
CA LEU A 77 3.95 -0.65 -11.40
C LEU A 77 5.42 -1.03 -11.22
N SER A 78 5.69 -1.99 -10.36
CA SER A 78 7.04 -2.48 -10.11
C SER A 78 7.07 -4.00 -9.98
N SER A 79 8.20 -4.61 -10.32
CA SER A 79 8.40 -6.05 -10.20
C SER A 79 8.80 -6.47 -8.78
N SER A 80 9.45 -5.60 -8.03
CA SER A 80 9.96 -5.87 -6.68
C SER A 80 9.87 -4.66 -5.75
N LEU A 81 9.98 -4.91 -4.45
CA LEU A 81 10.06 -3.85 -3.44
C LEU A 81 11.37 -3.07 -3.54
N ASP A 82 12.46 -3.74 -3.91
CA ASP A 82 13.78 -3.08 -4.06
C ASP A 82 13.75 -2.02 -5.16
N GLU A 83 13.10 -2.30 -6.30
CA GLU A 83 12.89 -1.31 -7.35
C GLU A 83 12.12 -0.09 -6.84
N VAL A 84 11.09 -0.29 -6.00
CA VAL A 84 10.33 0.81 -5.39
C VAL A 84 11.21 1.65 -4.49
N ILE A 85 11.99 1.02 -3.60
CA ILE A 85 12.89 1.72 -2.68
C ILE A 85 13.92 2.54 -3.47
N MET A 86 14.52 1.96 -4.49
CA MET A 86 15.50 2.65 -5.36
C MET A 86 14.86 3.83 -6.11
N ASP A 87 13.64 3.67 -6.61
CA ASP A 87 12.92 4.76 -7.31
C ASP A 87 12.60 5.93 -6.37
N ILE A 88 12.16 5.63 -5.14
CA ILE A 88 11.91 6.67 -4.12
C ILE A 88 13.21 7.36 -3.73
N GLU A 89 14.27 6.61 -3.45
CA GLU A 89 15.58 7.16 -3.10
C GLU A 89 16.13 8.08 -4.19
N ARG A 90 15.98 7.69 -5.45
CA ARG A 90 16.37 8.54 -6.59
C ARG A 90 15.59 9.85 -6.64
N LYS A 91 14.27 9.82 -6.35
CA LYS A 91 13.37 10.99 -6.41
C LYS A 91 13.52 11.91 -5.22
N GLU A 92 13.62 11.34 -4.02
CA GLU A 92 13.67 12.10 -2.75
C GLU A 92 15.11 12.41 -2.30
N ARG A 93 16.14 11.83 -2.98
CA ARG A 93 17.56 11.94 -2.65
C ARG A 93 17.96 11.36 -1.29
N VAL A 94 17.07 10.60 -0.69
CA VAL A 94 17.26 9.90 0.58
C VAL A 94 16.43 8.61 0.57
N LYS A 95 16.97 7.55 1.18
CA LYS A 95 16.29 6.27 1.31
C LYS A 95 15.03 6.42 2.16
N PRO A 96 13.86 5.89 1.72
CA PRO A 96 12.65 5.95 2.52
C PRO A 96 12.74 5.02 3.74
N LEU A 97 12.09 5.42 4.83
CA LEU A 97 11.79 4.49 5.92
C LEU A 97 10.62 3.59 5.50
N VAL A 98 10.83 2.30 5.59
CA VAL A 98 9.85 1.28 5.20
C VAL A 98 9.03 0.88 6.41
N ILE A 99 7.70 1.11 6.35
CA ILE A 99 6.76 0.81 7.42
C ILE A 99 5.92 -0.41 7.03
N PHE A 100 6.09 -1.48 7.77
CA PHE A 100 5.31 -2.70 7.62
C PHE A 100 3.97 -2.56 8.35
N THR A 101 2.86 -2.97 7.70
CA THR A 101 1.55 -3.02 8.32
C THR A 101 1.05 -4.45 8.44
N SER A 102 0.38 -4.76 9.55
CA SER A 102 -0.19 -6.08 9.82
C SER A 102 -1.42 -5.93 10.72
N ALA A 103 -2.35 -6.89 10.62
CA ALA A 103 -3.43 -7.03 11.60
C ALA A 103 -2.95 -7.70 12.90
N LYS A 104 -1.75 -8.33 12.88
CA LYS A 104 -1.16 -9.02 14.02
C LYS A 104 -0.20 -8.10 14.76
N THR A 105 -0.25 -8.14 16.08
CA THR A 105 0.69 -7.43 16.95
C THR A 105 2.08 -8.08 16.94
N SER A 106 3.11 -7.28 17.15
CA SER A 106 4.48 -7.76 17.36
C SER A 106 5.23 -6.89 18.38
N LYS A 107 6.34 -7.40 18.93
CA LYS A 107 7.20 -6.60 19.79
C LYS A 107 7.91 -5.50 18.99
N GLY A 108 8.01 -4.31 19.57
CA GLY A 108 8.73 -3.19 18.96
C GLY A 108 7.95 -2.41 17.90
N GLU A 109 6.63 -2.48 17.91
CA GLU A 109 5.77 -1.68 17.04
C GLU A 109 5.89 -0.19 17.37
N ILE A 110 5.79 0.64 16.32
CA ILE A 110 5.65 2.09 16.50
C ILE A 110 4.17 2.47 16.50
N THR A 111 3.84 3.49 17.29
CA THR A 111 2.50 4.05 17.36
C THR A 111 2.21 4.96 16.16
N PHE A 112 0.93 5.23 15.88
CA PHE A 112 0.52 6.26 14.91
C PHE A 112 1.13 7.63 15.24
N LYS A 113 1.23 7.98 16.52
CA LYS A 113 1.89 9.23 16.96
C LYS A 113 3.34 9.29 16.49
N LYS A 114 4.09 8.21 16.70
CA LYS A 114 5.49 8.13 16.26
C LYS A 114 5.61 8.21 14.75
N LEU A 115 4.73 7.52 14.01
CA LEU A 115 4.73 7.57 12.55
C LEU A 115 4.43 8.98 12.03
N LYS A 116 3.49 9.73 12.65
CA LYS A 116 3.24 11.16 12.33
C LYS A 116 4.50 12.04 12.46
N GLU A 117 5.33 11.77 13.46
CA GLU A 117 6.60 12.50 13.64
C GLU A 117 7.61 12.15 12.53
N LEU A 118 7.68 10.87 12.14
CA LEU A 118 8.60 10.39 11.10
C LEU A 118 8.23 10.94 9.72
N VAL A 119 6.95 10.97 9.35
CA VAL A 119 6.44 11.52 8.07
C VAL A 119 6.88 12.97 7.85
N LYS A 120 7.05 13.76 8.92
CA LYS A 120 7.50 15.16 8.82
C LYS A 120 8.99 15.30 8.49
N LYS A 121 9.78 14.25 8.70
CA LYS A 121 11.25 14.30 8.64
C LYS A 121 11.85 13.43 7.53
N HIS A 122 11.13 12.39 7.13
CA HIS A 122 11.64 11.38 6.20
C HIS A 122 10.60 11.03 5.14
N PRO A 123 11.00 10.65 3.94
CA PRO A 123 10.11 9.96 3.01
C PRO A 123 9.73 8.61 3.62
N ILE A 124 8.44 8.30 3.61
CA ILE A 124 7.89 7.08 4.21
C ILE A 124 7.29 6.21 3.11
N LEU A 125 7.64 4.94 3.11
CA LEU A 125 7.02 3.90 2.31
C LEU A 125 6.19 2.98 3.21
N ILE A 126 4.87 3.08 3.15
CA ILE A 126 3.96 2.22 3.92
C ILE A 126 3.60 1.01 3.06
N LEU A 127 3.82 -0.18 3.58
CA LEU A 127 3.52 -1.43 2.90
C LEU A 127 2.15 -1.96 3.32
N PHE A 128 1.30 -2.22 2.34
CA PHE A 128 0.02 -2.88 2.52
C PHE A 128 0.03 -4.25 1.84
N GLY A 129 -0.35 -5.28 2.58
CA GLY A 129 -0.45 -6.64 2.07
C GLY A 129 -1.86 -7.01 1.64
N THR A 130 -1.94 -8.07 0.85
CA THR A 130 -3.18 -8.74 0.42
C THR A 130 -3.17 -10.18 0.90
N GLY A 131 -4.17 -10.97 0.53
CA GLY A 131 -4.27 -12.38 0.93
C GLY A 131 -4.36 -12.55 2.45
N TRP A 132 -3.57 -13.46 3.00
CA TRP A 132 -3.50 -13.75 4.43
C TRP A 132 -2.37 -13.02 5.15
N GLY A 133 -1.93 -11.89 4.58
CA GLY A 133 -0.87 -11.04 5.09
C GLY A 133 0.46 -11.21 4.39
N MET A 134 1.32 -10.24 4.55
CA MET A 134 2.68 -10.22 4.00
C MET A 134 3.60 -11.17 4.78
N VAL A 135 4.55 -11.78 4.06
CA VAL A 135 5.58 -12.66 4.64
C VAL A 135 6.66 -11.81 5.27
N ARG A 136 6.53 -11.55 6.56
CA ARG A 136 7.37 -10.61 7.31
C ARG A 136 8.87 -10.87 7.16
N GLU A 137 9.27 -12.15 7.20
CA GLU A 137 10.66 -12.60 7.15
C GLU A 137 11.34 -12.38 5.79
N LYS A 138 10.54 -12.12 4.76
CA LYS A 138 11.01 -11.89 3.38
C LYS A 138 10.91 -10.43 2.92
N ILE A 139 10.47 -9.54 3.79
CA ILE A 139 10.26 -8.13 3.46
C ILE A 139 11.18 -7.28 4.34
N PRO A 140 12.12 -6.52 3.78
CA PRO A 140 12.88 -5.56 4.55
C PRO A 140 11.98 -4.41 5.00
N PHE A 141 12.02 -4.05 6.29
CA PHE A 141 11.33 -2.90 6.84
C PHE A 141 12.09 -2.34 8.06
N ASP A 142 11.90 -1.05 8.31
CA ASP A 142 12.52 -0.35 9.43
C ASP A 142 11.65 -0.42 10.69
N TYR A 143 10.32 -0.27 10.52
CA TYR A 143 9.35 -0.31 11.62
C TYR A 143 8.10 -1.06 11.23
N GLN A 144 7.47 -1.71 12.22
CA GLN A 144 6.11 -2.20 12.09
C GLN A 144 5.17 -1.21 12.78
N LEU A 145 4.08 -0.82 12.10
CA LEU A 145 3.05 0.02 12.67
C LEU A 145 2.14 -0.81 13.57
N GLU A 146 1.72 -0.23 14.69
CA GLU A 146 0.68 -0.82 15.54
C GLU A 146 -0.58 -1.14 14.72
N PRO A 147 -1.24 -2.29 14.96
CA PRO A 147 -2.41 -2.69 14.19
C PRO A 147 -3.63 -1.79 14.46
N ILE A 148 -4.52 -1.74 13.48
CA ILE A 148 -5.87 -1.23 13.70
C ILE A 148 -6.58 -2.25 14.60
N LYS A 149 -7.08 -1.81 15.76
CA LYS A 149 -7.82 -2.67 16.69
C LYS A 149 -9.31 -2.65 16.36
N GLY A 150 -9.95 -3.81 16.44
CA GLY A 150 -11.41 -3.95 16.36
C GLY A 150 -12.09 -3.41 17.62
N TYR A 151 -13.42 -3.28 17.58
CA TYR A 151 -14.27 -2.88 18.71
C TYR A 151 -15.37 -3.94 18.91
N PRO A 152 -15.75 -4.27 20.18
CA PRO A 152 -15.12 -3.82 21.42
C PRO A 152 -13.71 -4.37 21.61
N GLU A 153 -12.99 -3.84 22.60
CA GLU A 153 -11.66 -4.36 22.96
C GLU A 153 -11.74 -5.86 23.27
N GLY A 154 -10.82 -6.65 22.72
CA GLY A 154 -10.87 -8.11 22.79
C GLY A 154 -11.63 -8.78 21.63
N ASN A 155 -12.19 -8.02 20.70
CA ASN A 155 -12.77 -8.60 19.48
C ASN A 155 -11.70 -9.31 18.65
N GLU A 156 -11.83 -10.63 18.51
CA GLU A 156 -10.89 -11.46 17.75
C GLU A 156 -11.01 -11.25 16.24
N TYR A 157 -12.15 -10.72 15.76
CA TYR A 157 -12.34 -10.42 14.34
C TYR A 157 -11.65 -9.12 13.96
N ASN A 158 -10.48 -9.22 13.31
CA ASN A 158 -9.71 -8.07 12.82
C ASN A 158 -9.25 -8.30 11.38
N HIS A 159 -10.21 -8.46 10.47
CA HIS A 159 -9.99 -8.72 9.05
C HIS A 159 -10.53 -7.59 8.18
N LEU A 160 -9.74 -6.54 8.04
CA LEU A 160 -10.04 -5.44 7.14
C LEU A 160 -9.56 -5.76 5.71
N SER A 161 -10.31 -5.31 4.71
CA SER A 161 -9.78 -5.29 3.35
C SER A 161 -8.57 -4.35 3.27
N VAL A 162 -7.68 -4.57 2.31
CA VAL A 162 -6.51 -3.68 2.09
C VAL A 162 -6.94 -2.23 1.90
N ARG A 163 -8.06 -1.99 1.22
CA ARG A 163 -8.63 -0.64 1.00
C ARG A 163 -9.07 0.02 2.30
N SER A 164 -9.78 -0.74 3.14
CA SER A 164 -10.24 -0.25 4.44
C SER A 164 -9.08 0.04 5.37
N ALA A 165 -8.09 -0.85 5.44
CA ALA A 165 -6.88 -0.62 6.23
C ALA A 165 -6.12 0.62 5.74
N CYS A 166 -5.97 0.78 4.43
CA CYS A 166 -5.34 1.96 3.82
C CYS A 166 -6.07 3.25 4.19
N ALA A 167 -7.41 3.26 4.08
CA ALA A 167 -8.23 4.43 4.42
C ALA A 167 -8.05 4.85 5.88
N ILE A 168 -8.16 3.91 6.81
CA ILE A 168 -8.03 4.17 8.24
C ILE A 168 -6.63 4.65 8.61
N ILE A 169 -5.60 4.02 8.04
CA ILE A 169 -4.21 4.40 8.32
C ILE A 169 -3.93 5.80 7.79
N LEU A 170 -4.31 6.13 6.57
CA LEU A 170 -4.11 7.46 6.00
C LEU A 170 -4.91 8.52 6.76
N ASP A 171 -6.15 8.23 7.14
CA ASP A 171 -6.95 9.13 7.96
C ASP A 171 -6.29 9.42 9.31
N ARG A 172 -5.85 8.38 10.03
CA ARG A 172 -5.14 8.52 11.31
C ARG A 172 -3.82 9.27 11.19
N LEU A 173 -3.14 9.20 10.03
CA LEU A 173 -1.87 9.89 9.82
C LEU A 173 -2.04 11.38 9.51
N PHE A 174 -3.05 11.74 8.71
CA PHE A 174 -3.16 13.10 8.17
C PHE A 174 -4.29 13.92 8.80
N ASN A 175 -5.29 13.27 9.39
CA ASN A 175 -6.30 13.89 10.22
C ASN A 175 -5.96 13.66 11.68
N ARG A 176 -6.20 14.62 12.52
CA ARG A 176 -5.94 14.74 13.99
C ARG A 176 -5.38 13.56 14.75
#